data_5946a729f68e86b8322e361f0fe08926
#
_entry.id   5946a729f68e86b8322e361f0fe08926
#
_cell.length_a   1.000
_cell.length_b   1.000
_cell.length_c   1.000
_cell.angle_alpha   90.00
_cell.angle_beta   90.00
_cell.angle_gamma   90.00
#
_symmetry.space_group_name_H-M   'P 1'
#
loop_
_entity.id
_entity.type
_entity.pdbx_description
1 polymer ?
#
loop_
_entity_poly.entity_id
_entity_poly.type
_entity_poly.pdbx_seq_one_letter_code
_entity_poly.pdbx_strand_id
1 'polypeptide(L)'
;MTTQKTVKDYIRTIVDFPHEGIMFRDVTTLFADPRGFRMAIDQMLHPYTGQRIDKVVGLEARGFILGGAIAHQLGCGFVPIRKKGKLPGTTISQDHKPEYGEAIVEIHDDAIQPGETILLVDDLLATGGTAIAGISLIERLGGKIIGCDFIVDLPELGGRAKLEEMGMDVHVLCAFEGL
;
A
#
# COMPACT_ATOMS: atom_id res chain seq x y z
N MET A 1 -14.34 30.02 11.66
CA MET A 1 -14.15 29.21 10.41
C MET A 1 -13.70 27.83 10.85
N THR A 2 -14.55 26.83 10.68
CA THR A 2 -14.20 25.41 10.94
C THR A 2 -13.24 24.97 9.85
N THR A 3 -11.98 24.79 10.21
CA THR A 3 -10.97 24.25 9.27
C THR A 3 -11.42 22.85 8.85
N GLN A 4 -11.58 22.63 7.56
CA GLN A 4 -11.98 21.32 7.04
C GLN A 4 -10.88 20.32 7.34
N LYS A 5 -11.21 19.21 8.01
CA LYS A 5 -10.24 18.14 8.30
C LYS A 5 -9.72 17.51 7.03
N THR A 6 -8.41 17.27 7.01
CA THR A 6 -7.72 16.52 5.96
C THR A 6 -7.56 15.05 6.39
N VAL A 7 -7.14 14.16 5.48
CA VAL A 7 -6.83 12.76 5.81
C VAL A 7 -5.83 12.67 6.96
N LYS A 8 -4.83 13.55 6.97
CA LYS A 8 -3.79 13.60 8.01
C LYS A 8 -4.36 13.83 9.42
N ASP A 9 -5.42 14.62 9.53
CA ASP A 9 -6.04 14.97 10.83
C ASP A 9 -6.79 13.79 11.48
N TYR A 10 -7.06 12.72 10.73
CA TYR A 10 -7.66 11.49 11.24
C TYR A 10 -6.65 10.45 11.69
N ILE A 11 -5.35 10.65 11.40
CA ILE A 11 -4.28 9.71 11.71
C ILE A 11 -3.70 10.06 13.08
N ARG A 12 -3.70 9.07 13.99
CA ARG A 12 -3.14 9.22 15.32
C ARG A 12 -1.65 8.92 15.33
N THR A 13 -0.87 9.69 16.08
CA THR A 13 0.52 9.38 16.37
C THR A 13 0.64 8.74 17.75
N ILE A 14 1.30 7.59 17.82
CA ILE A 14 1.64 6.89 19.05
C ILE A 14 3.15 7.00 19.23
N VAL A 15 3.55 7.70 20.29
CA VAL A 15 4.97 7.93 20.60
C VAL A 15 5.57 6.67 21.21
N ASP A 16 6.83 6.39 20.90
CA ASP A 16 7.60 5.27 21.46
C ASP A 16 6.98 3.89 21.21
N PHE A 17 6.44 3.67 20.00
CA PHE A 17 5.91 2.37 19.60
C PHE A 17 6.51 1.92 18.24
N PRO A 18 6.97 0.66 18.09
CA PRO A 18 7.01 -0.44 19.08
C PRO A 18 8.12 -0.30 20.14
N HIS A 19 8.99 0.69 20.01
CA HIS A 19 10.04 0.99 20.96
C HIS A 19 10.36 2.49 21.00
N GLU A 20 11.12 2.91 22.02
CA GLU A 20 11.51 4.31 22.23
C GLU A 20 12.13 4.95 20.98
N GLY A 21 11.74 6.18 20.68
CA GLY A 21 12.18 6.97 19.54
C GLY A 21 11.35 6.81 18.27
N ILE A 22 10.44 5.84 18.19
CA ILE A 22 9.58 5.64 17.02
C ILE A 22 8.24 6.34 17.18
N MET A 23 7.90 7.14 16.18
CA MET A 23 6.61 7.83 16.07
C MET A 23 5.67 7.01 15.15
N PHE A 24 4.92 6.07 15.74
CA PHE A 24 4.02 5.21 14.99
C PHE A 24 2.80 5.98 14.47
N ARG A 25 2.57 5.94 13.16
CA ARG A 25 1.43 6.58 12.51
C ARG A 25 0.30 5.58 12.37
N ASP A 26 -0.67 5.68 13.26
CA ASP A 26 -1.78 4.74 13.35
C ASP A 26 -2.95 5.19 12.48
N VAL A 27 -3.15 4.49 11.36
CA VAL A 27 -4.25 4.74 10.42
C VAL A 27 -5.58 4.11 10.84
N THR A 28 -5.60 3.32 11.91
CA THR A 28 -6.83 2.66 12.35
C THR A 28 -7.89 3.66 12.79
N THR A 29 -7.49 4.82 13.30
CA THR A 29 -8.41 5.91 13.63
C THR A 29 -9.02 6.57 12.40
N LEU A 30 -8.27 6.61 11.29
CA LEU A 30 -8.79 7.04 9.99
C LEU A 30 -9.83 6.04 9.47
N PHE A 31 -9.55 4.73 9.56
CA PHE A 31 -10.47 3.70 9.11
C PHE A 31 -11.75 3.63 9.94
N ALA A 32 -11.67 3.91 11.24
CA ALA A 32 -12.81 3.89 12.15
C ALA A 32 -13.76 5.08 11.97
N ASP A 33 -13.29 6.17 11.39
CA ASP A 33 -14.14 7.33 11.10
C ASP A 33 -14.74 7.22 9.69
N PRO A 34 -16.07 7.21 9.53
CA PRO A 34 -16.70 7.00 8.24
C PRO A 34 -16.42 8.12 7.23
N ARG A 35 -16.19 9.34 7.67
CA ARG A 35 -15.83 10.47 6.80
C ARG A 35 -14.36 10.39 6.41
N GLY A 36 -13.48 10.10 7.37
CA GLY A 36 -12.06 9.95 7.15
C GLY A 36 -11.76 8.80 6.20
N PHE A 37 -12.36 7.63 6.42
CA PHE A 37 -12.16 6.47 5.55
C PHE A 37 -12.66 6.73 4.13
N ARG A 38 -13.87 7.29 3.98
CA ARG A 38 -14.40 7.66 2.67
C ARG A 38 -13.49 8.64 1.95
N MET A 39 -13.02 9.69 2.65
CA MET A 39 -12.11 10.68 2.10
C MET A 39 -10.82 10.04 1.60
N ALA A 40 -10.23 9.12 2.35
CA ALA A 40 -9.02 8.41 1.96
C ALA A 40 -9.24 7.60 0.68
N ILE A 41 -10.30 6.79 0.62
CA ILE A 41 -10.61 5.98 -0.57
C ILE A 41 -10.86 6.86 -1.79
N ASP A 42 -11.64 7.91 -1.67
CA ASP A 42 -11.94 8.84 -2.78
C ASP A 42 -10.66 9.51 -3.30
N GLN A 43 -9.78 9.95 -2.41
CA GLN A 43 -8.50 10.56 -2.79
C GLN A 43 -7.52 9.55 -3.42
N MET A 44 -7.48 8.31 -2.92
CA MET A 44 -6.66 7.25 -3.53
C MET A 44 -7.12 6.90 -4.94
N LEU A 45 -8.42 6.95 -5.19
CA LEU A 45 -9.00 6.66 -6.51
C LEU A 45 -8.85 7.79 -7.52
N HIS A 46 -8.78 9.03 -7.06
CA HIS A 46 -8.83 10.21 -7.92
C HIS A 46 -7.80 10.21 -9.07
N PRO A 47 -6.51 9.84 -8.86
CA PRO A 47 -5.51 9.82 -9.94
C PRO A 47 -5.83 8.84 -11.06
N TYR A 48 -6.66 7.84 -10.79
CA TYR A 48 -6.95 6.72 -11.71
C TYR A 48 -8.30 6.86 -12.40
N THR A 49 -8.96 8.00 -12.26
CA THR A 49 -10.26 8.26 -12.91
C THR A 49 -10.14 8.08 -14.42
N GLY A 50 -11.01 7.25 -15.00
CA GLY A 50 -11.02 6.94 -16.43
C GLY A 50 -9.95 5.95 -16.89
N GLN A 51 -9.09 5.47 -16.00
CA GLN A 51 -8.12 4.42 -16.29
C GLN A 51 -8.72 3.05 -16.03
N ARG A 52 -8.35 2.06 -16.86
CA ARG A 52 -8.71 0.67 -16.62
C ARG A 52 -7.78 0.07 -15.57
N ILE A 53 -8.37 -0.50 -14.54
CA ILE A 53 -7.69 -1.31 -13.53
C ILE A 53 -8.35 -2.68 -13.52
N ASP A 54 -7.57 -3.72 -13.79
CA ASP A 54 -8.08 -5.10 -13.81
C ASP A 54 -8.09 -5.69 -12.40
N LYS A 55 -7.07 -5.41 -11.59
CA LYS A 55 -6.98 -5.87 -10.19
C LYS A 55 -6.27 -4.85 -9.31
N VAL A 56 -6.69 -4.82 -8.05
CA VAL A 56 -6.00 -4.11 -6.98
C VAL A 56 -5.23 -5.14 -6.16
N VAL A 57 -3.95 -4.90 -5.95
CA VAL A 57 -3.09 -5.73 -5.11
C VAL A 57 -2.82 -4.99 -3.81
N GLY A 58 -3.13 -5.61 -2.68
CA GLY A 58 -2.90 -5.06 -1.35
C GLY A 58 -1.81 -5.78 -0.59
N LEU A 59 -0.97 -5.03 0.12
CA LEU A 59 0.06 -5.58 0.99
C LEU A 59 -0.48 -5.84 2.41
N GLU A 60 -0.10 -6.98 2.99
CA GLU A 60 -0.51 -7.35 4.35
C GLU A 60 0.01 -6.33 5.37
N ALA A 61 -0.79 -5.91 6.31
CA ALA A 61 -2.18 -6.31 6.53
C ALA A 61 -3.18 -5.18 6.20
N ARG A 62 -2.83 -3.92 6.49
CA ARG A 62 -3.76 -2.79 6.35
C ARG A 62 -4.04 -2.41 4.90
N GLY A 63 -3.13 -2.76 3.99
CA GLY A 63 -3.37 -2.66 2.56
C GLY A 63 -4.54 -3.50 2.06
N PHE A 64 -4.96 -4.54 2.79
CA PHE A 64 -6.13 -5.34 2.46
C PHE A 64 -7.44 -4.56 2.64
N ILE A 65 -7.52 -3.76 3.70
CA ILE A 65 -8.70 -2.94 3.99
C ILE A 65 -8.89 -1.91 2.88
N LEU A 66 -7.82 -1.22 2.52
CA LEU A 66 -7.82 -0.23 1.44
C LEU A 66 -8.07 -0.87 0.08
N GLY A 67 -7.33 -1.93 -0.23
CA GLY A 67 -7.42 -2.62 -1.49
C GLY A 67 -8.80 -3.24 -1.73
N GLY A 68 -9.42 -3.81 -0.70
CA GLY A 68 -10.77 -4.34 -0.77
C GLY A 68 -11.82 -3.26 -1.06
N ALA A 69 -11.73 -2.12 -0.36
CA ALA A 69 -12.64 -0.99 -0.58
C ALA A 69 -12.48 -0.40 -1.99
N ILE A 70 -11.24 -0.21 -2.44
CA ILE A 70 -10.92 0.32 -3.76
C ILE A 70 -11.39 -0.63 -4.87
N ALA A 71 -11.09 -1.92 -4.77
CA ALA A 71 -11.50 -2.92 -5.74
C ALA A 71 -13.02 -3.01 -5.88
N HIS A 72 -13.74 -3.01 -4.75
CA HIS A 72 -15.20 -2.99 -4.73
C HIS A 72 -15.74 -1.75 -5.46
N GLN A 73 -15.21 -0.57 -5.17
CA GLN A 73 -15.66 0.67 -5.79
C GLN A 73 -15.36 0.75 -7.29
N LEU A 74 -14.23 0.20 -7.72
CA LEU A 74 -13.85 0.10 -9.14
C LEU A 74 -14.57 -1.03 -9.88
N GLY A 75 -15.19 -1.97 -9.18
CA GLY A 75 -15.79 -3.17 -9.78
C GLY A 75 -14.77 -4.13 -10.36
N CYS A 76 -13.57 -4.22 -9.77
CA CYS A 76 -12.49 -5.12 -10.18
C CYS A 76 -12.13 -6.12 -9.08
N GLY A 77 -11.17 -7.01 -9.36
CA GLY A 77 -10.70 -8.00 -8.40
C GLY A 77 -9.70 -7.44 -7.40
N PHE A 78 -9.59 -8.13 -6.26
CA PHE A 78 -8.58 -7.87 -5.23
C PHE A 78 -7.65 -9.07 -5.07
N VAL A 79 -6.35 -8.83 -4.95
CA VAL A 79 -5.31 -9.84 -4.76
C VAL A 79 -4.48 -9.49 -3.52
N PRO A 80 -4.35 -10.40 -2.55
CA PRO A 80 -3.49 -10.20 -1.40
C PRO A 80 -2.04 -10.60 -1.68
N ILE A 81 -1.10 -9.79 -1.25
CA ILE A 81 0.30 -10.19 -1.01
C ILE A 81 0.48 -10.35 0.49
N ARG A 82 0.96 -11.50 0.92
CA ARG A 82 1.06 -11.85 2.33
C ARG A 82 2.48 -12.29 2.71
N LYS A 83 2.75 -12.24 4.01
CA LYS A 83 3.97 -12.83 4.57
C LYS A 83 4.00 -14.33 4.30
N LYS A 84 5.21 -14.87 4.12
CA LYS A 84 5.44 -16.30 3.84
C LYS A 84 4.65 -17.23 4.76
N GLY A 85 4.05 -18.25 4.16
CA GLY A 85 3.29 -19.28 4.89
C GLY A 85 1.86 -18.88 5.27
N LYS A 86 1.38 -17.69 4.85
CA LYS A 86 0.00 -17.24 5.12
C LYS A 86 -0.99 -17.54 4.01
N LEU A 87 -0.51 -17.80 2.79
CA LEU A 87 -1.36 -18.17 1.66
C LEU A 87 -1.38 -19.68 1.48
N PRO A 88 -2.57 -20.31 1.34
CA PRO A 88 -2.68 -21.72 0.97
C PRO A 88 -2.42 -21.90 -0.53
N GLY A 89 -2.08 -23.13 -0.93
CA GLY A 89 -1.89 -23.48 -2.34
C GLY A 89 -0.53 -23.07 -2.89
N THR A 90 -0.45 -22.93 -4.21
CA THR A 90 0.80 -22.62 -4.90
C THR A 90 1.05 -21.12 -4.96
N THR A 91 2.22 -20.72 -4.53
CA THR A 91 2.64 -19.31 -4.47
C THR A 91 4.00 -19.12 -5.11
N ILE A 92 4.27 -17.89 -5.53
CA ILE A 92 5.63 -17.41 -5.77
C ILE A 92 6.02 -16.45 -4.65
N SER A 93 7.30 -16.41 -4.31
CA SER A 93 7.81 -15.61 -3.20
C SER A 93 8.91 -14.65 -3.63
N GLN A 94 9.04 -13.58 -2.89
CA GLN A 94 10.09 -12.58 -3.02
C GLN A 94 10.56 -12.16 -1.63
N ASP A 95 11.85 -12.22 -1.42
CA ASP A 95 12.49 -11.67 -0.22
C ASP A 95 12.64 -10.14 -0.33
N HIS A 96 12.55 -9.49 0.79
CA HIS A 96 13.03 -8.13 0.96
C HIS A 96 13.82 -8.03 2.27
N LYS A 97 14.80 -7.15 2.31
CA LYS A 97 15.61 -6.92 3.51
C LYS A 97 15.00 -5.74 4.28
N PRO A 98 14.25 -5.98 5.36
CA PRO A 98 13.94 -4.94 6.33
C PRO A 98 15.21 -4.60 7.12
N GLU A 99 15.18 -3.54 7.90
CA GLU A 99 16.31 -3.19 8.79
C GLU A 99 16.65 -4.30 9.80
N TYR A 100 15.66 -5.14 10.12
CA TYR A 100 15.82 -6.29 11.04
C TYR A 100 15.21 -7.55 10.43
N GLY A 101 16.06 -8.56 10.18
CA GLY A 101 15.66 -9.88 9.71
C GLY A 101 15.45 -9.98 8.20
N GLU A 102 14.99 -11.13 7.77
CA GLU A 102 14.53 -11.38 6.40
C GLU A 102 13.00 -11.41 6.41
N ALA A 103 12.37 -10.67 5.54
CA ALA A 103 10.96 -10.77 5.30
C ALA A 103 10.72 -11.29 3.88
N ILE A 104 9.88 -12.30 3.79
CA ILE A 104 9.47 -12.92 2.52
C ILE A 104 7.99 -12.68 2.36
N VAL A 105 7.59 -12.18 1.20
CA VAL A 105 6.19 -12.03 0.82
C VAL A 105 5.85 -12.96 -0.33
N GLU A 106 4.60 -13.34 -0.42
CA GLU A 106 4.07 -14.31 -1.38
C GLU A 106 2.79 -13.81 -2.03
N ILE A 107 2.59 -14.25 -3.27
CA ILE A 107 1.37 -14.09 -4.04
C ILE A 107 1.02 -15.45 -4.67
N HIS A 108 -0.28 -15.75 -4.86
CA HIS A 108 -0.66 -16.92 -5.63
C HIS A 108 -0.15 -16.83 -7.06
N ASP A 109 0.33 -17.95 -7.59
CA ASP A 109 0.93 -18.02 -8.92
C ASP A 109 -0.08 -17.80 -10.07
N ASP A 110 -1.37 -17.96 -9.79
CA ASP A 110 -2.48 -17.75 -10.72
C ASP A 110 -3.25 -16.42 -10.48
N ALA A 111 -2.77 -15.58 -9.55
CA ALA A 111 -3.51 -14.39 -9.13
C ALA A 111 -3.60 -13.30 -10.20
N ILE A 112 -2.61 -13.21 -11.07
CA ILE A 112 -2.51 -12.17 -12.12
C ILE A 112 -2.26 -12.85 -13.44
N GLN A 113 -3.01 -12.43 -14.47
CA GLN A 113 -2.78 -12.87 -15.85
C GLN A 113 -1.85 -11.89 -16.57
N PRO A 114 -0.99 -12.36 -17.47
CA PRO A 114 -0.11 -11.48 -18.25
C PRO A 114 -0.88 -10.36 -18.95
N GLY A 115 -0.40 -9.13 -18.80
CA GLY A 115 -0.98 -7.94 -19.40
C GLY A 115 -2.10 -7.26 -18.60
N GLU A 116 -2.55 -7.84 -17.49
CA GLU A 116 -3.51 -7.17 -16.61
C GLU A 116 -2.91 -5.89 -15.99
N THR A 117 -3.74 -4.86 -15.89
CA THR A 117 -3.37 -3.58 -15.26
C THR A 117 -3.63 -3.62 -13.76
N ILE A 118 -2.60 -3.31 -13.00
CA ILE A 118 -2.56 -3.50 -11.55
C ILE A 118 -2.34 -2.16 -10.83
N LEU A 119 -3.12 -1.93 -9.78
CA LEU A 119 -2.88 -0.91 -8.79
C LEU A 119 -2.37 -1.57 -7.51
N LEU A 120 -1.18 -1.19 -7.05
CA LEU A 120 -0.61 -1.65 -5.78
C LEU A 120 -0.97 -0.67 -4.67
N VAL A 121 -1.49 -1.15 -3.55
CA VAL A 121 -1.89 -0.30 -2.42
C VAL A 121 -1.37 -0.80 -1.08
N ASP A 122 -1.02 0.15 -0.23
CA ASP A 122 -0.75 -0.07 1.20
C ASP A 122 -1.10 1.19 1.99
N ASP A 123 -1.06 1.10 3.31
CA ASP A 123 -1.34 2.24 4.18
C ASP A 123 -0.14 3.19 4.32
N LEU A 124 1.07 2.66 4.37
CA LEU A 124 2.27 3.42 4.70
C LEU A 124 3.45 3.01 3.83
N LEU A 125 4.16 4.01 3.31
CA LEU A 125 5.42 3.87 2.58
C LEU A 125 6.57 4.35 3.47
N ALA A 126 7.35 3.40 3.99
CA ALA A 126 8.53 3.65 4.80
C ALA A 126 9.81 3.51 3.97
N THR A 127 10.54 2.42 4.14
CA THR A 127 11.76 2.14 3.36
C THR A 127 11.51 1.63 1.94
N GLY A 128 10.26 1.24 1.65
CA GLY A 128 9.83 0.72 0.36
C GLY A 128 10.10 -0.77 0.13
N GLY A 129 10.74 -1.46 1.06
CA GLY A 129 11.13 -2.86 0.87
C GLY A 129 9.97 -3.81 0.53
N THR A 130 8.87 -3.73 1.29
CA THR A 130 7.68 -4.56 1.04
C THR A 130 7.03 -4.22 -0.31
N ALA A 131 6.94 -2.94 -0.64
CA ALA A 131 6.38 -2.50 -1.92
C ALA A 131 7.23 -2.96 -3.10
N ILE A 132 8.56 -2.86 -3.01
CA ILE A 132 9.50 -3.34 -4.03
C ILE A 132 9.36 -4.85 -4.26
N ALA A 133 9.26 -5.64 -3.18
CA ALA A 133 9.01 -7.07 -3.28
C ALA A 133 7.64 -7.38 -3.94
N GLY A 134 6.61 -6.62 -3.59
CA GLY A 134 5.29 -6.72 -4.22
C GLY A 134 5.32 -6.40 -5.72
N ILE A 135 6.01 -5.34 -6.11
CA ILE A 135 6.23 -4.97 -7.51
C ILE A 135 6.89 -6.13 -8.28
N SER A 136 7.97 -6.68 -7.72
CA SER A 136 8.68 -7.81 -8.33
C SER A 136 7.74 -9.02 -8.56
N LEU A 137 6.92 -9.37 -7.58
CA LEU A 137 5.97 -10.48 -7.71
C LEU A 137 4.94 -10.22 -8.81
N ILE A 138 4.36 -9.02 -8.85
CA ILE A 138 3.37 -8.63 -9.87
C ILE A 138 3.99 -8.71 -11.28
N GLU A 139 5.18 -8.15 -11.46
CA GLU A 139 5.88 -8.16 -12.76
C GLU A 139 6.28 -9.56 -13.19
N ARG A 140 6.69 -10.43 -12.27
CA ARG A 140 6.99 -11.85 -12.56
C ARG A 140 5.78 -12.63 -13.05
N LEU A 141 4.57 -12.25 -12.65
CA LEU A 141 3.32 -12.81 -13.18
C LEU A 141 2.85 -12.13 -14.49
N GLY A 142 3.55 -11.12 -14.96
CA GLY A 142 3.24 -10.39 -16.17
C GLY A 142 2.24 -9.24 -16.01
N GLY A 143 1.96 -8.83 -14.78
CA GLY A 143 1.12 -7.66 -14.49
C GLY A 143 1.80 -6.35 -14.87
N LYS A 144 1.00 -5.37 -15.29
CA LYS A 144 1.44 -4.00 -15.58
C LYS A 144 0.97 -3.08 -14.46
N ILE A 145 1.90 -2.59 -13.67
CA ILE A 145 1.59 -1.69 -12.56
C ILE A 145 1.38 -0.28 -13.10
N ILE A 146 0.19 0.26 -12.91
CA ILE A 146 -0.16 1.63 -13.33
C ILE A 146 0.05 2.66 -12.24
N GLY A 147 0.22 2.22 -11.00
CA GLY A 147 0.50 3.09 -9.86
C GLY A 147 0.70 2.31 -8.57
N CYS A 148 1.38 2.97 -7.64
CA CYS A 148 1.54 2.53 -6.27
C CYS A 148 0.96 3.61 -5.37
N ASP A 149 -0.03 3.26 -4.56
CA ASP A 149 -0.84 4.21 -3.81
C ASP A 149 -0.79 3.93 -2.31
N PHE A 150 -0.50 4.98 -1.54
CA PHE A 150 -0.33 4.91 -0.09
C PHE A 150 -1.05 6.06 0.59
N ILE A 151 -1.50 5.87 1.82
CA ILE A 151 -2.04 6.95 2.63
C ILE A 151 -0.91 7.84 3.15
N VAL A 152 0.12 7.22 3.73
CA VAL A 152 1.21 7.90 4.43
C VAL A 152 2.54 7.64 3.76
N ASP A 153 3.28 8.71 3.49
CA ASP A 153 4.71 8.66 3.19
C ASP A 153 5.53 9.08 4.42
N LEU A 154 6.64 8.40 4.64
CA LEU A 154 7.68 8.78 5.58
C LEU A 154 8.95 9.16 4.78
N PRO A 155 9.07 10.43 4.34
CA PRO A 155 10.06 10.82 3.34
C PRO A 155 11.51 10.56 3.75
N GLU A 156 11.82 10.66 5.04
CA GLU A 156 13.17 10.45 5.58
C GLU A 156 13.66 9.00 5.38
N LEU A 157 12.75 8.04 5.20
CA LEU A 157 13.10 6.64 4.97
C LEU A 157 13.33 6.29 3.50
N GLY A 158 13.03 7.22 2.58
CA GLY A 158 13.43 7.15 1.18
C GLY A 158 12.69 6.14 0.31
N GLY A 159 11.61 5.51 0.80
CA GLY A 159 10.89 4.49 0.04
C GLY A 159 10.30 5.04 -1.26
N ARG A 160 9.72 6.24 -1.24
CA ARG A 160 9.16 6.89 -2.42
C ARG A 160 10.20 7.06 -3.52
N ALA A 161 11.36 7.61 -3.19
CA ALA A 161 12.43 7.82 -4.16
C ALA A 161 12.86 6.51 -4.84
N LYS A 162 12.96 5.42 -4.08
CA LYS A 162 13.31 4.10 -4.62
C LYS A 162 12.27 3.58 -5.61
N LEU A 163 10.98 3.73 -5.31
CA LEU A 163 9.92 3.32 -6.23
C LEU A 163 9.92 4.17 -7.50
N GLU A 164 10.09 5.48 -7.38
CA GLU A 164 10.17 6.41 -8.52
C GLU A 164 11.39 6.13 -9.40
N GLU A 165 12.55 5.78 -8.82
CA GLU A 165 13.74 5.34 -9.56
C GLU A 165 13.50 4.04 -10.33
N MET A 166 12.62 3.17 -9.86
CA MET A 166 12.17 1.97 -10.59
C MET A 166 11.17 2.27 -11.71
N GLY A 167 10.81 3.54 -11.90
CA GLY A 167 9.83 3.97 -12.91
C GLY A 167 8.37 3.83 -12.46
N MET A 168 8.12 3.63 -11.17
CA MET A 168 6.75 3.55 -10.64
C MET A 168 6.15 4.95 -10.48
N ASP A 169 4.87 5.07 -10.82
CA ASP A 169 4.05 6.23 -10.48
C ASP A 169 3.57 6.07 -9.04
N VAL A 170 4.04 6.94 -8.14
CA VAL A 170 3.78 6.87 -6.71
C VAL A 170 2.88 8.00 -6.27
N HIS A 171 1.73 7.66 -5.72
CA HIS A 171 0.78 8.59 -5.15
C HIS A 171 0.67 8.38 -3.64
N VAL A 172 0.68 9.48 -2.88
CA VAL A 172 0.53 9.48 -1.42
C VAL A 172 -0.46 10.57 -1.00
N LEU A 173 -1.25 10.32 0.02
CA LEU A 173 -2.25 11.30 0.48
C LEU A 173 -1.66 12.34 1.43
N CYS A 174 -0.72 11.92 2.27
CA CYS A 174 -0.05 12.82 3.21
C CYS A 174 1.34 12.29 3.57
N ALA A 175 2.17 13.18 4.11
CA ALA A 175 3.48 12.85 4.61
C ALA A 175 3.62 13.26 6.09
N PHE A 176 4.42 12.49 6.82
CA PHE A 176 4.84 12.82 8.17
C PHE A 176 6.35 12.91 8.21
N GLU A 177 6.86 14.00 8.77
CA GLU A 177 8.28 14.18 9.05
C GLU A 177 8.61 13.60 10.44
N GLY A 178 9.85 13.19 10.63
CA GLY A 178 10.34 12.53 11.84
C GLY A 178 10.07 11.03 11.89
N LEU A 179 10.99 10.33 12.52
CA LEU A 179 10.96 8.87 12.74
C LEU A 179 10.11 8.51 13.95
#